data_4b1525eac7c0e21d856939ed4aa592a1
#
_entry.id   4b1525eac7c0e21d856939ed4aa592a1
#
_cell.length_a   1.000
_cell.length_b   1.000
_cell.length_c   1.000
_cell.angle_alpha   90.00
_cell.angle_beta   90.00
_cell.angle_gamma   90.00
#
_symmetry.space_group_name_H-M   'P 1'
#
loop_
_entity.id
_entity.type
_entity.pdbx_description
1 polymer ?
#
loop_
_entity_poly.entity_id
_entity_poly.type
_entity_poly.pdbx_seq_one_letter_code
_entity_poly.pdbx_strand_id
1 'polypeptide(L)'
;MGRVGRFILKVAAVLILTVSAGTFALSLFTGETRNGDNLQSEFDYLITVGISQSGEESSWKDANTASFMDTFVKSNGYEAVYADAGSDQEKQIEDVEGFIKQGVDYIILNPISEIGWDDVLEDAKKAHIPIILVNNGVDTVCIRACLEVITENR
;
A
#
# COMPACT_ATOMS: atom_id res chain seq x y z
N MET A 1 27.52 61.34 27.92
CA MET A 1 26.23 60.88 27.38
C MET A 1 25.14 61.68 28.01
N GLY A 2 24.45 62.55 27.25
CA GLY A 2 23.44 63.48 27.77
C GLY A 2 22.13 62.82 28.15
N ARG A 3 21.32 63.53 28.92
CA ARG A 3 19.99 63.07 29.41
C ARG A 3 19.09 62.55 28.27
N VAL A 4 19.22 63.09 27.06
CA VAL A 4 18.48 62.72 25.85
C VAL A 4 18.86 61.29 25.37
N GLY A 5 20.17 60.95 25.37
CA GLY A 5 20.63 59.64 24.96
C GLY A 5 20.13 58.50 25.84
N ARG A 6 20.01 58.77 27.15
CA ARG A 6 19.43 57.78 28.10
C ARG A 6 17.90 57.62 27.98
N PHE A 7 17.20 58.66 27.52
CA PHE A 7 15.77 58.58 27.24
C PHE A 7 15.48 57.80 25.98
N ILE A 8 16.24 58.04 24.92
CA ILE A 8 16.12 57.28 23.64
C ILE A 8 16.44 55.80 23.87
N LEU A 9 17.47 55.47 24.66
CA LEU A 9 17.81 54.09 25.00
C LEU A 9 16.71 53.34 25.78
N LYS A 10 16.03 54.04 26.70
CA LYS A 10 14.91 53.48 27.46
C LYS A 10 13.67 53.25 26.60
N VAL A 11 13.38 54.20 25.68
CA VAL A 11 12.23 54.06 24.77
C VAL A 11 12.49 52.90 23.76
N ALA A 12 13.72 52.78 23.23
CA ALA A 12 14.10 51.67 22.38
C ALA A 12 14.00 50.31 23.11
N ALA A 13 14.43 50.23 24.37
CA ALA A 13 14.32 48.99 25.18
C ALA A 13 12.88 48.59 25.43
N VAL A 14 11.99 49.54 25.70
CA VAL A 14 10.54 49.27 25.92
C VAL A 14 9.89 48.84 24.61
N LEU A 15 10.22 49.45 23.47
CA LEU A 15 9.70 49.03 22.16
C LEU A 15 10.14 47.60 21.77
N ILE A 16 11.39 47.25 22.03
CA ILE A 16 11.90 45.90 21.77
C ILE A 16 11.20 44.84 22.65
N LEU A 17 10.96 45.15 23.93
CA LEU A 17 10.25 44.29 24.86
C LEU A 17 8.76 44.06 24.48
N THR A 18 8.10 45.12 24.00
CA THR A 18 6.70 45.02 23.56
C THR A 18 6.53 44.24 22.26
N VAL A 19 7.48 44.40 21.30
CA VAL A 19 7.46 43.60 20.06
C VAL A 19 7.76 42.15 20.32
N SER A 20 8.72 41.83 21.21
CA SER A 20 9.02 40.44 21.56
C SER A 20 7.87 39.75 22.33
N ALA A 21 7.17 40.46 23.21
CA ALA A 21 5.99 39.92 23.90
C ALA A 21 4.78 39.74 22.99
N GLY A 22 4.62 40.64 21.99
CA GLY A 22 3.55 40.51 20.98
C GLY A 22 3.75 39.33 20.04
N THR A 23 4.97 39.07 19.61
CA THR A 23 5.28 37.90 18.75
C THR A 23 5.16 36.56 19.50
N PHE A 24 5.52 36.53 20.79
CA PHE A 24 5.35 35.35 21.64
C PHE A 24 3.87 35.07 21.95
N ALA A 25 3.06 36.10 22.23
CA ALA A 25 1.61 35.93 22.45
C ALA A 25 0.88 35.52 21.14
N LEU A 26 1.35 36.01 19.97
CA LEU A 26 0.76 35.62 18.69
C LEU A 26 1.08 34.16 18.34
N SER A 27 2.25 33.63 18.71
CA SER A 27 2.60 32.23 18.53
C SER A 27 1.83 31.26 19.44
N LEU A 28 1.31 31.76 20.59
CA LEU A 28 0.44 30.96 21.46
C LEU A 28 -1.04 30.99 21.02
N PHE A 29 -1.44 31.97 20.19
CA PHE A 29 -2.81 32.12 19.72
C PHE A 29 -3.01 31.65 18.28
N THR A 30 -1.96 31.45 17.50
CA THR A 30 -2.01 30.64 16.29
C THR A 30 -1.98 29.20 16.77
N GLY A 31 -3.15 28.72 17.19
CA GLY A 31 -3.38 27.29 17.28
C GLY A 31 -2.87 26.71 15.96
N GLU A 32 -1.91 25.81 16.05
CA GLU A 32 -1.48 24.99 14.95
C GLU A 32 -2.75 24.41 14.35
N THR A 33 -3.28 25.04 13.30
CA THR A 33 -4.14 24.32 12.38
C THR A 33 -3.23 23.20 11.91
N ARG A 34 -3.42 22.01 12.48
CA ARG A 34 -2.93 20.78 11.89
C ARG A 34 -3.48 20.84 10.48
N ASN A 35 -2.60 21.26 9.58
CA ASN A 35 -2.87 21.20 8.15
C ASN A 35 -3.26 19.75 7.90
N GLY A 36 -4.41 19.55 7.24
CA GLY A 36 -4.84 18.26 6.76
C GLY A 36 -3.90 17.63 5.73
N ASP A 37 -2.73 18.23 5.51
CA ASP A 37 -1.68 17.79 4.59
C ASP A 37 -0.83 16.62 5.15
N ASN A 38 -0.99 16.27 6.44
CA ASN A 38 -0.31 15.10 7.03
C ASN A 38 -1.04 13.77 6.81
N LEU A 39 -2.23 13.76 6.18
CA LEU A 39 -2.87 12.52 5.78
C LEU A 39 -2.27 11.96 4.47
N GLN A 40 -1.52 12.78 3.72
CA GLN A 40 -0.88 12.36 2.48
C GLN A 40 0.45 11.61 2.73
N SER A 41 1.05 11.73 3.92
CA SER A 41 2.32 11.07 4.27
C SER A 41 2.14 9.71 4.94
N GLU A 42 0.91 9.27 5.19
CA GLU A 42 0.65 7.99 5.85
C GLU A 42 0.80 6.79 4.88
N PHE A 43 0.89 7.07 3.56
CA PHE A 43 1.11 6.04 2.53
C PHE A 43 2.28 6.41 1.61
N ASP A 44 3.47 6.62 2.16
CA ASP A 44 4.71 6.76 1.37
C ASP A 44 5.06 5.46 0.61
N TYR A 45 4.45 4.34 0.97
CA TYR A 45 4.58 3.05 0.31
C TYR A 45 3.20 2.42 0.11
N LEU A 46 2.82 2.21 -1.15
CA LEU A 46 1.61 1.45 -1.50
C LEU A 46 1.95 -0.03 -1.63
N ILE A 47 1.13 -0.87 -1.03
CA ILE A 47 1.23 -2.32 -1.23
C ILE A 47 0.65 -2.65 -2.60
N THR A 48 1.48 -3.17 -3.51
CA THR A 48 1.06 -3.55 -4.85
C THR A 48 0.55 -4.98 -4.88
N VAL A 49 -0.70 -5.16 -5.33
CA VAL A 49 -1.37 -6.46 -5.38
C VAL A 49 -1.68 -6.84 -6.82
N GLY A 50 -1.05 -7.91 -7.32
CA GLY A 50 -1.41 -8.54 -8.60
C GLY A 50 -2.67 -9.38 -8.43
N ILE A 51 -3.68 -9.20 -9.28
CA ILE A 51 -4.95 -9.93 -9.23
C ILE A 51 -5.14 -10.62 -10.57
N SER A 52 -5.07 -11.97 -10.56
CA SER A 52 -5.29 -12.81 -11.75
C SER A 52 -6.61 -13.55 -11.66
N GLN A 53 -7.52 -13.24 -12.58
CA GLN A 53 -8.84 -13.87 -12.69
C GLN A 53 -8.88 -14.90 -13.82
N SER A 54 -9.72 -15.93 -13.65
CA SER A 54 -9.86 -17.06 -14.60
C SER A 54 -10.49 -16.68 -15.94
N GLY A 55 -11.26 -15.60 -16.00
CA GLY A 55 -11.91 -15.17 -17.23
C GLY A 55 -13.28 -15.80 -17.49
N GLU A 56 -13.77 -16.69 -16.63
CA GLU A 56 -15.12 -17.23 -16.78
C GLU A 56 -16.17 -16.15 -16.52
N GLU A 57 -17.05 -15.93 -17.50
CA GLU A 57 -18.13 -14.95 -17.38
C GLU A 57 -19.19 -15.46 -16.38
N SER A 58 -19.28 -14.79 -15.24
CA SER A 58 -20.27 -15.08 -14.21
C SER A 58 -20.53 -13.89 -13.32
N SER A 59 -21.75 -13.78 -12.80
CA SER A 59 -22.10 -12.73 -11.84
C SER A 59 -21.28 -12.81 -10.54
N TRP A 60 -20.76 -13.99 -10.21
CA TRP A 60 -19.86 -14.18 -9.07
C TRP A 60 -18.48 -13.57 -9.35
N LYS A 61 -17.90 -13.80 -10.53
CA LYS A 61 -16.64 -13.20 -10.96
C LYS A 61 -16.74 -11.69 -10.96
N ASP A 62 -17.81 -11.12 -11.50
CA ASP A 62 -18.02 -9.68 -11.56
C ASP A 62 -18.06 -9.07 -10.16
N ALA A 63 -18.82 -9.68 -9.25
CA ALA A 63 -18.93 -9.24 -7.86
C ALA A 63 -17.58 -9.38 -7.11
N ASN A 64 -16.86 -10.47 -7.34
CA ASN A 64 -15.56 -10.73 -6.74
C ASN A 64 -14.51 -9.72 -7.24
N THR A 65 -14.45 -9.49 -8.55
CA THR A 65 -13.57 -8.49 -9.15
C THR A 65 -13.87 -7.09 -8.64
N ALA A 66 -15.14 -6.69 -8.59
CA ALA A 66 -15.56 -5.41 -8.05
C ALA A 66 -15.11 -5.25 -6.59
N SER A 67 -15.29 -6.29 -5.77
CA SER A 67 -14.85 -6.29 -4.36
C SER A 67 -13.33 -6.09 -4.22
N PHE A 68 -12.53 -6.73 -5.07
CA PHE A 68 -11.07 -6.51 -5.06
C PHE A 68 -10.71 -5.08 -5.46
N MET A 69 -11.31 -4.58 -6.55
CA MET A 69 -11.03 -3.24 -7.05
C MET A 69 -11.48 -2.14 -6.08
N ASP A 70 -12.53 -2.37 -5.29
CA ASP A 70 -12.96 -1.46 -4.23
C ASP A 70 -12.08 -1.53 -2.98
N THR A 71 -11.49 -2.69 -2.70
CA THR A 71 -10.66 -2.92 -1.50
C THR A 71 -9.22 -2.43 -1.71
N PHE A 72 -8.61 -2.79 -2.84
CA PHE A 72 -7.20 -2.51 -3.13
C PHE A 72 -7.03 -1.19 -3.87
N VAL A 73 -7.43 -0.10 -3.23
CA VAL A 73 -7.32 1.28 -3.74
C VAL A 73 -6.29 2.09 -2.98
N LYS A 74 -5.77 3.15 -3.61
CA LYS A 74 -4.74 4.02 -3.03
C LYS A 74 -5.14 4.65 -1.70
N SER A 75 -6.42 5.00 -1.53
CA SER A 75 -6.95 5.51 -0.26
C SER A 75 -6.84 4.52 0.90
N ASN A 76 -6.71 3.23 0.61
CA ASN A 76 -6.54 2.15 1.59
C ASN A 76 -5.07 1.69 1.70
N GLY A 77 -4.14 2.37 1.02
CA GLY A 77 -2.72 2.02 1.02
C GLY A 77 -2.33 0.94 0.01
N TYR A 78 -3.15 0.66 -0.99
CA TYR A 78 -2.91 -0.38 -1.99
C TYR A 78 -2.89 0.15 -3.42
N GLU A 79 -2.23 -0.59 -4.31
CA GLU A 79 -2.30 -0.44 -5.75
C GLU A 79 -2.58 -1.81 -6.39
N ALA A 80 -3.74 -1.96 -7.05
CA ALA A 80 -4.11 -3.19 -7.73
C ALA A 80 -3.59 -3.20 -9.17
N VAL A 81 -2.98 -4.32 -9.57
CA VAL A 81 -2.64 -4.66 -10.96
C VAL A 81 -3.51 -5.84 -11.36
N TYR A 82 -4.48 -5.61 -12.22
CA TYR A 82 -5.49 -6.62 -12.61
C TYR A 82 -5.17 -7.25 -13.96
N ALA A 83 -5.36 -8.56 -14.05
CA ALA A 83 -5.31 -9.33 -15.27
C ALA A 83 -6.48 -10.32 -15.35
N ASP A 84 -7.04 -10.48 -16.55
CA ASP A 84 -8.09 -11.44 -16.85
C ASP A 84 -7.56 -12.40 -17.93
N ALA A 85 -7.49 -13.68 -17.59
CA ALA A 85 -6.92 -14.70 -18.46
C ALA A 85 -7.85 -15.11 -19.62
N GLY A 86 -9.14 -14.75 -19.56
CA GLY A 86 -10.09 -15.10 -20.62
C GLY A 86 -10.29 -16.61 -20.79
N SER A 87 -10.21 -17.39 -19.73
CA SER A 87 -10.28 -18.86 -19.68
C SER A 87 -9.09 -19.57 -20.35
N ASP A 88 -7.96 -18.87 -20.53
CA ASP A 88 -6.72 -19.40 -21.07
C ASP A 88 -5.68 -19.54 -19.96
N GLN A 89 -5.29 -20.77 -19.65
CA GLN A 89 -4.34 -21.04 -18.57
C GLN A 89 -2.91 -20.59 -18.91
N GLU A 90 -2.47 -20.70 -20.16
CA GLU A 90 -1.13 -20.26 -20.55
C GLU A 90 -1.02 -18.75 -20.35
N LYS A 91 -2.06 -18.01 -20.79
CA LYS A 91 -2.15 -16.59 -20.53
C LYS A 91 -2.20 -16.26 -19.03
N GLN A 92 -2.90 -17.07 -18.21
CA GLN A 92 -2.95 -16.85 -16.77
C GLN A 92 -1.57 -17.02 -16.11
N ILE A 93 -0.79 -18.00 -16.56
CA ILE A 93 0.60 -18.19 -16.12
C ILE A 93 1.46 -16.98 -16.53
N GLU A 94 1.35 -16.51 -17.78
CA GLU A 94 2.05 -15.31 -18.25
C GLU A 94 1.69 -14.06 -17.43
N ASP A 95 0.43 -13.89 -17.08
CA ASP A 95 -0.04 -12.80 -16.23
C ASP A 95 0.64 -12.84 -14.84
N VAL A 96 0.71 -14.02 -14.22
CA VAL A 96 1.39 -14.22 -12.93
C VAL A 96 2.88 -13.98 -13.02
N GLU A 97 3.54 -14.48 -14.08
CA GLU A 97 4.96 -14.16 -14.36
C GLU A 97 5.18 -12.65 -14.53
N GLY A 98 4.24 -11.97 -15.18
CA GLY A 98 4.25 -10.53 -15.34
C GLY A 98 4.22 -9.81 -13.99
N PHE A 99 3.40 -10.26 -13.05
CA PHE A 99 3.36 -9.72 -11.69
C PHE A 99 4.66 -9.96 -10.92
N ILE A 100 5.24 -11.17 -11.05
CA ILE A 100 6.54 -11.50 -10.45
C ILE A 100 7.65 -10.58 -11.01
N LYS A 101 7.70 -10.37 -12.32
CA LYS A 101 8.66 -9.47 -12.98
C LYS A 101 8.49 -8.00 -12.56
N GLN A 102 7.26 -7.57 -12.27
CA GLN A 102 6.96 -6.23 -11.76
C GLN A 102 7.33 -6.06 -10.27
N GLY A 103 7.53 -7.16 -9.55
CA GLY A 103 7.86 -7.14 -8.13
C GLY A 103 6.69 -6.69 -7.26
N VAL A 104 5.48 -7.17 -7.54
CA VAL A 104 4.31 -6.91 -6.70
C VAL A 104 4.52 -7.51 -5.30
N ASP A 105 3.88 -6.94 -4.28
CA ASP A 105 4.03 -7.42 -2.90
C ASP A 105 3.23 -8.71 -2.62
N TYR A 106 2.08 -8.88 -3.29
CA TYR A 106 1.20 -10.04 -3.18
C TYR A 106 0.55 -10.37 -4.52
N ILE A 107 0.21 -11.64 -4.72
CA ILE A 107 -0.58 -12.09 -5.86
C ILE A 107 -1.83 -12.78 -5.35
N ILE A 108 -3.02 -12.34 -5.81
CA ILE A 108 -4.30 -13.03 -5.64
C ILE A 108 -4.57 -13.78 -6.95
N LEU A 109 -4.68 -15.10 -6.86
CA LEU A 109 -4.86 -15.99 -8.00
C LEU A 109 -6.16 -16.77 -7.87
N ASN A 110 -7.07 -16.63 -8.84
CA ASN A 110 -8.21 -17.50 -9.05
C ASN A 110 -7.89 -18.46 -10.20
N PRO A 111 -7.32 -19.67 -9.91
CA PRO A 111 -6.75 -20.51 -10.96
C PRO A 111 -7.84 -21.14 -11.84
N ILE A 112 -7.57 -21.21 -13.15
CA ILE A 112 -8.41 -21.91 -14.13
C ILE A 112 -8.31 -23.43 -13.96
N SER A 113 -7.15 -23.94 -13.61
CA SER A 113 -6.84 -25.37 -13.47
C SER A 113 -6.14 -25.62 -12.13
N GLU A 114 -6.29 -26.84 -11.61
CA GLU A 114 -5.57 -27.29 -10.42
C GLU A 114 -4.10 -27.64 -10.68
N ILE A 115 -3.73 -27.92 -11.95
CA ILE A 115 -2.41 -28.42 -12.34
C ILE A 115 -1.68 -27.44 -13.28
N GLY A 116 -0.36 -27.60 -13.40
CA GLY A 116 0.48 -26.80 -14.32
C GLY A 116 1.04 -25.52 -13.72
N TRP A 117 1.03 -25.39 -12.40
CA TRP A 117 1.45 -24.19 -11.68
C TRP A 117 2.86 -24.28 -11.06
N ASP A 118 3.49 -25.48 -11.12
CA ASP A 118 4.72 -25.75 -10.36
C ASP A 118 5.83 -24.73 -10.62
N ASP A 119 6.13 -24.44 -11.89
CA ASP A 119 7.23 -23.57 -12.28
C ASP A 119 6.99 -22.13 -11.83
N VAL A 120 5.82 -21.55 -12.12
CA VAL A 120 5.51 -20.16 -11.79
C VAL A 120 5.35 -19.94 -10.28
N LEU A 121 4.84 -20.93 -9.54
CA LEU A 121 4.78 -20.88 -8.08
C LEU A 121 6.17 -20.97 -7.43
N GLU A 122 7.07 -21.77 -8.01
CA GLU A 122 8.47 -21.82 -7.56
C GLU A 122 9.19 -20.49 -7.84
N ASP A 123 8.89 -19.83 -8.97
CA ASP A 123 9.46 -18.52 -9.29
C ASP A 123 8.93 -17.42 -8.37
N ALA A 124 7.63 -17.42 -8.04
CA ALA A 124 7.06 -16.52 -7.03
C ALA A 124 7.72 -16.72 -5.65
N LYS A 125 7.95 -17.98 -5.26
CA LYS A 125 8.65 -18.32 -4.02
C LYS A 125 10.09 -17.81 -4.01
N LYS A 126 10.85 -17.98 -5.11
CA LYS A 126 12.22 -17.43 -5.25
C LYS A 126 12.23 -15.91 -5.17
N ALA A 127 11.20 -15.27 -5.71
CA ALA A 127 11.01 -13.83 -5.64
C ALA A 127 10.50 -13.34 -4.26
N HIS A 128 10.16 -14.25 -3.33
CA HIS A 128 9.53 -13.96 -2.03
C HIS A 128 8.18 -13.26 -2.15
N ILE A 129 7.42 -13.52 -3.22
CA ILE A 129 6.07 -12.97 -3.45
C ILE A 129 5.04 -14.02 -3.04
N PRO A 130 4.27 -13.80 -1.96
CA PRO A 130 3.24 -14.73 -1.54
C PRO A 130 2.05 -14.73 -2.51
N ILE A 131 1.53 -15.93 -2.79
CA ILE A 131 0.33 -16.13 -3.62
C ILE A 131 -0.82 -16.56 -2.73
N ILE A 132 -1.95 -15.86 -2.85
CA ILE A 132 -3.21 -16.15 -2.17
C ILE A 132 -4.16 -16.77 -3.19
N LEU A 133 -4.49 -18.05 -3.00
CA LEU A 133 -5.45 -18.74 -3.84
C LEU A 133 -6.88 -18.42 -3.40
N VAL A 134 -7.74 -18.11 -4.36
CA VAL A 134 -9.15 -17.84 -4.12
C VAL A 134 -10.01 -18.76 -4.99
N ASN A 135 -11.17 -19.18 -4.48
CA ASN A 135 -12.15 -20.05 -5.13
C ASN A 135 -11.66 -21.48 -5.35
N ASN A 136 -10.62 -21.68 -6.16
CA ASN A 136 -10.07 -23.00 -6.45
C ASN A 136 -8.66 -23.16 -5.86
N GLY A 137 -8.29 -24.37 -5.48
CA GLY A 137 -6.93 -24.73 -5.10
C GLY A 137 -6.08 -25.09 -6.32
N VAL A 138 -4.78 -25.26 -6.08
CA VAL A 138 -3.84 -25.85 -7.06
C VAL A 138 -3.19 -27.10 -6.47
N ASP A 139 -2.99 -28.13 -7.29
CA ASP A 139 -2.31 -29.36 -6.90
C ASP A 139 -0.82 -29.28 -7.26
N THR A 140 -0.02 -28.80 -6.32
CA THR A 140 1.42 -28.63 -6.53
C THR A 140 2.19 -29.11 -5.30
N VAL A 141 3.41 -29.60 -5.55
CA VAL A 141 4.35 -30.03 -4.49
C VAL A 141 4.70 -28.88 -3.56
N CYS A 142 4.74 -27.64 -4.06
CA CYS A 142 5.09 -26.47 -3.29
C CYS A 142 4.06 -26.14 -2.20
N ILE A 143 2.76 -26.25 -2.52
CA ILE A 143 1.68 -26.00 -1.54
C ILE A 143 1.58 -27.16 -0.54
N ARG A 144 1.77 -28.41 -0.97
CA ARG A 144 1.79 -29.58 -0.06
C ARG A 144 2.87 -29.41 0.99
N ALA A 145 4.09 -29.00 0.63
CA ALA A 145 5.17 -28.76 1.59
C ALA A 145 4.85 -27.63 2.59
N CYS A 146 4.18 -26.55 2.15
CA CYS A 146 3.75 -25.49 3.05
C CYS A 146 2.67 -25.93 4.03
N LEU A 147 1.73 -26.77 3.61
CA LEU A 147 0.67 -27.33 4.48
C LEU A 147 1.24 -28.32 5.51
N GLU A 148 2.23 -29.13 5.14
CA GLU A 148 2.92 -30.04 6.07
C GLU A 148 3.62 -29.27 7.20
N VAL A 149 4.30 -28.17 6.90
CA VAL A 149 4.96 -27.32 7.92
C VAL A 149 3.96 -26.72 8.91
N ILE A 150 2.76 -26.38 8.48
CA ILE A 150 1.71 -25.84 9.36
C ILE A 150 1.10 -26.91 10.26
N THR A 151 1.05 -28.15 9.81
CA THR A 151 0.46 -29.29 10.57
C THR A 151 1.45 -29.91 11.56
N GLU A 152 2.75 -29.88 11.31
CA GLU A 152 3.76 -30.41 12.23
C GLU A 152 4.00 -29.55 13.48
N ASN A 153 3.58 -28.30 13.49
CA ASN A 153 3.71 -27.38 14.63
C ASN A 153 2.45 -27.27 15.51
N ARG A 154 1.55 -28.23 15.46
CA ARG A 154 0.42 -28.40 16.38
C ARG A 154 0.55 -29.73 17.13
#